data_2c119b807246c586d0f7ad0f06e2fabf
#
_entry.id   2c119b807246c586d0f7ad0f06e2fabf
#
_cell.length_a   1.000
_cell.length_b   1.000
_cell.length_c   1.000
_cell.angle_alpha   90.00
_cell.angle_beta   90.00
_cell.angle_gamma   90.00
#
_symmetry.space_group_name_H-M   'P 1'
#
loop_
_entity.id
_entity.type
_entity.pdbx_description
1 polymer ?
#
loop_
_entity_poly.entity_id
_entity_poly.type
_entity_poly.pdbx_seq_one_letter_code
_entity_poly.pdbx_strand_id
1 'polypeptide(L)'
;KLVREPVEMPSDLSALPVEAAAMRMAEALFAADTDSRGFINSAEIFAVKTSSHLLTSWGTDAAYTKYGVRGEFVVQCKEPEDVEIYHNFAYDSLQCGALTALAKNALAQVADRAAAKMALPSGAYRLILSDKHLEELLSYFTSRTSVQMVYPGYSPWKVGSDVQGTLDGGEPIQLTLHATLPFSAEGIPMQDRTVIENGTVCLLHGDARLSSYLGVPATGTYRAMQ
;
A
#
# COMPACT_ATOMS: atom_id res chain seq x y z
N LYS A 1 17.38 4.28 21.89
CA LYS A 1 17.32 2.96 22.50
C LYS A 1 15.86 2.57 22.67
N LEU A 2 15.45 1.47 22.07
CA LEU A 2 14.11 0.88 22.19
C LEU A 2 14.24 -0.47 22.92
N VAL A 3 13.66 -0.57 24.09
CA VAL A 3 13.51 -1.84 24.81
C VAL A 3 12.03 -2.03 25.06
N ARG A 4 11.47 -3.11 24.55
CA ARG A 4 10.04 -3.42 24.63
C ARG A 4 9.81 -4.92 24.77
N GLU A 5 8.81 -5.28 25.55
CA GLU A 5 8.26 -6.63 25.51
C GLU A 5 7.80 -6.97 24.08
N PRO A 6 7.90 -8.25 23.69
CA PRO A 6 7.40 -8.71 22.41
C PRO A 6 5.93 -8.30 22.17
N VAL A 7 5.64 -7.77 20.99
CA VAL A 7 4.29 -7.34 20.61
C VAL A 7 3.72 -8.33 19.61
N GLU A 8 2.57 -8.90 19.89
CA GLU A 8 1.76 -9.60 18.91
C GLU A 8 0.76 -8.61 18.31
N MET A 9 0.87 -8.39 16.99
CA MET A 9 -0.01 -7.48 16.30
C MET A 9 -1.41 -8.08 16.17
N PRO A 10 -2.47 -7.30 16.47
CA PRO A 10 -3.84 -7.80 16.40
C PRO A 10 -4.18 -8.29 14.99
N SER A 11 -4.66 -9.52 14.88
CA SER A 11 -5.17 -10.09 13.63
C SER A 11 -6.02 -11.32 13.94
N ASP A 12 -7.13 -11.48 13.25
CA ASP A 12 -7.96 -12.70 13.32
C ASP A 12 -7.25 -13.92 12.69
N LEU A 13 -6.24 -13.68 11.84
CA LEU A 13 -5.37 -14.73 11.30
C LEU A 13 -4.56 -15.45 12.39
N SER A 14 -4.34 -14.84 13.54
CA SER A 14 -3.62 -15.47 14.67
C SER A 14 -4.33 -16.69 15.22
N ALA A 15 -5.65 -16.76 15.09
CA ALA A 15 -6.50 -17.86 15.55
C ALA A 15 -6.61 -19.02 14.54
N LEU A 16 -6.02 -18.91 13.35
CA LEU A 16 -6.12 -19.87 12.27
C LEU A 16 -4.77 -20.50 11.94
N PRO A 17 -4.72 -21.79 11.59
CA PRO A 17 -3.58 -22.34 10.86
C PRO A 17 -3.37 -21.59 9.54
N VAL A 18 -2.11 -21.37 9.15
CA VAL A 18 -1.79 -20.62 7.92
C VAL A 18 -2.41 -21.24 6.67
N GLU A 19 -2.45 -22.57 6.62
CA GLU A 19 -3.08 -23.32 5.54
C GLU A 19 -4.59 -23.07 5.46
N ALA A 20 -5.28 -22.99 6.60
CA ALA A 20 -6.71 -22.71 6.65
C ALA A 20 -7.00 -21.26 6.23
N ALA A 21 -6.15 -20.31 6.58
CA ALA A 21 -6.28 -18.94 6.12
C ALA A 21 -6.09 -18.83 4.60
N ALA A 22 -5.05 -19.47 4.05
CA ALA A 22 -4.81 -19.51 2.60
C ALA A 22 -5.98 -20.15 1.84
N MET A 23 -6.50 -21.27 2.34
CA MET A 23 -7.65 -21.96 1.73
C MET A 23 -8.92 -21.10 1.70
N ARG A 24 -9.26 -20.43 2.82
CA ARG A 24 -10.42 -19.53 2.86
C ARG A 24 -10.30 -18.36 1.89
N MET A 25 -9.09 -17.81 1.72
CA MET A 25 -8.86 -16.73 0.76
C MET A 25 -8.95 -17.25 -0.68
N ALA A 26 -8.44 -18.46 -0.96
CA ALA A 26 -8.59 -19.10 -2.27
C ALA A 26 -10.07 -19.35 -2.61
N GLU A 27 -10.84 -19.91 -1.67
CA GLU A 27 -12.29 -20.08 -1.84
C GLU A 27 -13.00 -18.76 -2.11
N ALA A 28 -12.64 -17.69 -1.40
CA ALA A 28 -13.22 -16.37 -1.60
C ALA A 28 -12.86 -15.77 -2.97
N LEU A 29 -11.63 -15.98 -3.45
CA LEU A 29 -11.19 -15.54 -4.76
C LEU A 29 -11.98 -16.27 -5.86
N PHE A 30 -12.01 -17.59 -5.84
CA PHE A 30 -12.68 -18.39 -6.88
C PHE A 30 -14.21 -18.35 -6.79
N ALA A 31 -14.79 -18.00 -5.65
CA ALA A 31 -16.23 -17.72 -5.55
C ALA A 31 -16.68 -16.51 -6.39
N ALA A 32 -15.74 -15.67 -6.82
CA ALA A 32 -16.01 -14.56 -7.73
C ALA A 32 -16.06 -14.98 -9.20
N ASP A 33 -15.49 -16.15 -9.56
CA ASP A 33 -15.34 -16.64 -10.94
C ASP A 33 -16.66 -17.20 -11.48
N THR A 34 -17.63 -16.32 -11.64
CA THR A 34 -18.98 -16.64 -12.10
C THR A 34 -19.39 -15.87 -13.37
N ASP A 35 -18.52 -14.99 -13.88
CA ASP A 35 -18.78 -14.25 -15.13
C ASP A 35 -18.51 -15.16 -16.33
N SER A 36 -19.47 -15.20 -17.27
CA SER A 36 -19.36 -16.01 -18.48
C SER A 36 -18.38 -15.42 -19.53
N ARG A 37 -17.96 -14.15 -19.36
CA ARG A 37 -17.11 -13.43 -20.30
C ARG A 37 -15.63 -13.52 -19.96
N GLY A 38 -15.30 -13.65 -18.68
CA GLY A 38 -13.94 -13.74 -18.19
C GLY A 38 -13.80 -14.83 -17.13
N PHE A 39 -12.57 -15.19 -16.81
CA PHE A 39 -12.26 -16.21 -15.81
C PHE A 39 -10.93 -15.90 -15.11
N ILE A 40 -10.73 -16.51 -13.95
CA ILE A 40 -9.45 -16.44 -13.23
C ILE A 40 -8.51 -17.48 -13.86
N ASN A 41 -7.49 -16.98 -14.58
CA ASN A 41 -6.52 -17.80 -15.29
C ASN A 41 -5.52 -18.46 -14.32
N SER A 42 -4.99 -17.68 -13.36
CA SER A 42 -4.02 -18.16 -12.38
C SER A 42 -4.11 -17.37 -11.08
N ALA A 43 -3.67 -17.98 -9.98
CA ALA A 43 -3.58 -17.30 -8.69
C ALA A 43 -2.48 -17.92 -7.83
N GLU A 44 -1.81 -17.06 -7.04
CA GLU A 44 -0.91 -17.46 -5.96
C GLU A 44 -1.33 -16.77 -4.67
N ILE A 45 -1.49 -17.53 -3.59
CA ILE A 45 -1.91 -17.02 -2.28
C ILE A 45 -0.97 -17.51 -1.19
N PHE A 46 -0.46 -16.58 -0.41
CA PHE A 46 0.47 -16.83 0.68
C PHE A 46 -0.12 -16.32 1.99
N ALA A 47 -0.38 -17.22 2.93
CA ALA A 47 -0.62 -16.84 4.32
C ALA A 47 0.70 -16.88 5.08
N VAL A 48 1.00 -15.81 5.80
CA VAL A 48 2.33 -15.59 6.38
C VAL A 48 2.21 -15.19 7.85
N LYS A 49 2.96 -15.88 8.70
CA LYS A 49 3.28 -15.43 10.07
C LYS A 49 4.73 -14.97 10.08
N THR A 50 4.96 -13.72 10.45
CA THR A 50 6.31 -13.15 10.55
C THR A 50 6.61 -12.84 12.01
N SER A 51 7.68 -13.44 12.55
CA SER A 51 8.24 -13.04 13.84
C SER A 51 9.58 -12.34 13.59
N SER A 52 9.75 -11.16 14.16
CA SER A 52 10.95 -10.35 14.01
C SER A 52 11.49 -9.95 15.38
N HIS A 53 12.80 -10.09 15.58
CA HIS A 53 13.50 -9.65 16.77
C HIS A 53 14.68 -8.77 16.37
N LEU A 54 14.69 -7.53 16.83
CA LEU A 54 15.74 -6.57 16.55
C LEU A 54 16.63 -6.37 17.78
N LEU A 55 17.89 -6.75 17.64
CA LEU A 55 18.93 -6.49 18.63
C LEU A 55 20.00 -5.59 18.00
N THR A 56 20.42 -4.56 18.72
CA THR A 56 21.49 -3.68 18.27
C THR A 56 22.53 -3.45 19.37
N SER A 57 23.78 -3.18 18.97
CA SER A 57 24.85 -2.80 19.90
C SER A 57 24.56 -1.50 20.68
N TRP A 58 23.63 -0.69 20.21
CA TRP A 58 23.13 0.52 20.88
C TRP A 58 22.09 0.23 21.96
N GLY A 59 21.77 -1.05 22.16
CA GLY A 59 20.88 -1.53 23.23
C GLY A 59 19.38 -1.49 22.84
N THR A 60 19.07 -1.56 21.55
CA THR A 60 17.70 -1.90 21.11
C THR A 60 17.48 -3.39 21.35
N ASP A 61 16.37 -3.73 21.98
CA ASP A 61 15.89 -5.09 22.17
C ASP A 61 14.37 -5.04 22.05
N ALA A 62 13.84 -5.46 20.91
CA ALA A 62 12.41 -5.38 20.62
C ALA A 62 12.00 -6.44 19.60
N ALA A 63 10.84 -7.05 19.81
CA ALA A 63 10.31 -8.08 18.94
C ALA A 63 8.84 -7.83 18.61
N TYR A 64 8.40 -8.34 17.49
CA TYR A 64 6.98 -8.40 17.13
C TYR A 64 6.66 -9.66 16.33
N THR A 65 5.39 -10.05 16.40
CA THR A 65 4.80 -11.04 15.50
C THR A 65 3.64 -10.40 14.75
N LYS A 66 3.60 -10.59 13.44
CA LYS A 66 2.48 -10.17 12.61
C LYS A 66 2.01 -11.28 11.69
N TYR A 67 0.76 -11.17 11.27
CA TYR A 67 0.12 -12.07 10.35
C TYR A 67 -0.29 -11.31 9.09
N GLY A 68 -0.42 -12.03 7.98
CA GLY A 68 -0.91 -11.45 6.75
C GLY A 68 -1.26 -12.52 5.72
N VAL A 69 -2.14 -12.16 4.81
CA VAL A 69 -2.39 -12.92 3.59
C VAL A 69 -2.13 -12.00 2.42
N ARG A 70 -1.33 -12.44 1.50
CA ARG A 70 -1.01 -11.73 0.27
C ARG A 70 -1.09 -12.68 -0.91
N GLY A 71 -1.31 -12.14 -2.07
CA GLY A 71 -1.32 -12.95 -3.27
C GLY A 71 -1.46 -12.11 -4.51
N GLU A 72 -1.51 -12.82 -5.61
CA GLU A 72 -1.72 -12.27 -6.93
C GLU A 72 -2.63 -13.20 -7.73
N PHE A 73 -3.33 -12.63 -8.69
CA PHE A 73 -4.13 -13.41 -9.64
C PHE A 73 -4.21 -12.70 -10.98
N VAL A 74 -4.44 -13.48 -12.01
CA VAL A 74 -4.64 -13.01 -13.38
C VAL A 74 -6.05 -13.36 -13.80
N VAL A 75 -6.78 -12.36 -14.27
CA VAL A 75 -8.06 -12.55 -14.95
C VAL A 75 -7.87 -12.46 -16.46
N GLN A 76 -8.57 -13.31 -17.20
CA GLN A 76 -8.49 -13.38 -18.66
C GLN A 76 -9.88 -13.35 -19.30
N CYS A 77 -9.99 -12.64 -20.43
CA CYS A 77 -11.12 -12.68 -21.34
C CYS A 77 -10.57 -12.97 -22.74
N LYS A 78 -11.10 -14.02 -23.41
CA LYS A 78 -10.60 -14.47 -24.72
C LYS A 78 -11.32 -13.86 -25.91
N GLU A 79 -12.55 -13.40 -25.69
CA GLU A 79 -13.41 -12.87 -26.76
C GLU A 79 -14.01 -11.51 -26.35
N PRO A 80 -14.07 -10.50 -27.23
CA PRO A 80 -13.64 -10.51 -28.66
C PRO A 80 -12.13 -10.36 -28.87
N GLU A 81 -11.35 -10.03 -27.81
CA GLU A 81 -9.88 -9.96 -27.84
C GLU A 81 -9.33 -10.73 -26.65
N ASP A 82 -8.18 -11.40 -26.84
CA ASP A 82 -7.49 -12.10 -25.76
C ASP A 82 -6.73 -11.08 -24.90
N VAL A 83 -7.25 -10.81 -23.71
CA VAL A 83 -6.73 -9.81 -22.78
C VAL A 83 -6.55 -10.44 -21.40
N GLU A 84 -5.41 -10.15 -20.79
CA GLU A 84 -5.12 -10.50 -19.40
C GLU A 84 -4.91 -9.23 -18.58
N ILE A 85 -5.34 -9.27 -17.31
CA ILE A 85 -5.07 -8.23 -16.31
C ILE A 85 -4.56 -8.89 -15.03
N TYR A 86 -3.42 -8.42 -14.56
CA TYR A 86 -2.80 -8.83 -13.31
C TYR A 86 -3.29 -7.97 -12.16
N HIS A 87 -3.62 -8.62 -11.04
CA HIS A 87 -3.97 -7.98 -9.78
C HIS A 87 -3.15 -8.58 -8.63
N ASN A 88 -2.84 -7.77 -7.63
CA ASN A 88 -2.27 -8.21 -6.38
C ASN A 88 -3.11 -7.71 -5.20
N PHE A 89 -2.96 -8.36 -4.06
CA PHE A 89 -3.58 -7.96 -2.81
C PHE A 89 -2.68 -8.29 -1.61
N ALA A 90 -2.87 -7.55 -0.51
CA ALA A 90 -2.23 -7.84 0.77
C ALA A 90 -3.14 -7.36 1.91
N TYR A 91 -3.43 -8.25 2.85
CA TYR A 91 -4.27 -7.98 4.01
C TYR A 91 -3.58 -8.46 5.28
N ASP A 92 -3.80 -7.75 6.38
CA ASP A 92 -3.34 -8.12 7.73
C ASP A 92 -4.39 -8.91 8.53
N SER A 93 -5.54 -9.17 7.92
CA SER A 93 -6.68 -9.89 8.47
C SER A 93 -7.38 -10.72 7.38
N LEU A 94 -8.35 -11.55 7.77
CA LEU A 94 -9.09 -12.41 6.84
C LEU A 94 -10.15 -11.60 6.08
N GLN A 95 -9.78 -11.02 4.96
CA GLN A 95 -10.62 -10.13 4.14
C GLN A 95 -11.29 -10.85 2.96
N CYS A 96 -11.97 -11.98 3.21
CA CYS A 96 -12.63 -12.78 2.16
C CYS A 96 -13.59 -11.95 1.30
N GLY A 97 -14.43 -11.11 1.92
CA GLY A 97 -15.39 -10.27 1.20
C GLY A 97 -14.72 -9.23 0.30
N ALA A 98 -13.65 -8.60 0.79
CA ALA A 98 -12.88 -7.62 0.00
C ALA A 98 -12.19 -8.29 -1.19
N LEU A 99 -11.60 -9.47 -0.99
CA LEU A 99 -10.98 -10.22 -2.09
C LEU A 99 -11.99 -10.67 -3.15
N THR A 100 -13.17 -11.15 -2.72
CA THR A 100 -14.26 -11.49 -3.65
C THR A 100 -14.72 -10.26 -4.45
N ALA A 101 -14.84 -9.10 -3.82
CA ALA A 101 -15.21 -7.86 -4.50
C ALA A 101 -14.12 -7.40 -5.49
N LEU A 102 -12.85 -7.47 -5.10
CA LEU A 102 -11.70 -7.17 -5.96
C LEU A 102 -11.72 -8.07 -7.21
N ALA A 103 -11.90 -9.38 -7.03
CA ALA A 103 -11.93 -10.33 -8.14
C ALA A 103 -13.12 -10.10 -9.09
N LYS A 104 -14.32 -9.80 -8.56
CA LYS A 104 -15.47 -9.45 -9.39
C LYS A 104 -15.22 -8.18 -10.23
N ASN A 105 -14.64 -7.16 -9.62
CA ASN A 105 -14.27 -5.95 -10.34
C ASN A 105 -13.22 -6.23 -11.42
N ALA A 106 -12.21 -7.06 -11.11
CA ALA A 106 -11.19 -7.46 -12.08
C ALA A 106 -11.78 -8.21 -13.29
N LEU A 107 -12.71 -9.15 -13.04
CA LEU A 107 -13.41 -9.88 -14.10
C LEU A 107 -14.26 -8.95 -14.98
N ALA A 108 -14.93 -7.96 -14.39
CA ALA A 108 -15.66 -6.95 -15.17
C ALA A 108 -14.69 -6.09 -16.01
N GLN A 109 -13.59 -5.64 -15.42
CA GLN A 109 -12.59 -4.82 -16.11
C GLN A 109 -11.94 -5.55 -17.29
N VAL A 110 -11.59 -6.84 -17.16
CA VAL A 110 -10.98 -7.59 -18.26
C VAL A 110 -11.97 -7.78 -19.41
N ALA A 111 -13.26 -8.01 -19.11
CA ALA A 111 -14.30 -8.13 -20.11
C ALA A 111 -14.54 -6.79 -20.86
N ASP A 112 -14.59 -5.69 -20.13
CA ASP A 112 -14.75 -4.35 -20.71
C ASP A 112 -13.54 -3.97 -21.56
N ARG A 113 -12.33 -4.32 -21.11
CA ARG A 113 -11.09 -4.09 -21.87
C ARG A 113 -11.04 -4.90 -23.16
N ALA A 114 -11.46 -6.16 -23.13
CA ALA A 114 -11.54 -7.00 -24.33
C ALA A 114 -12.56 -6.47 -25.36
N ALA A 115 -13.63 -5.82 -24.90
CA ALA A 115 -14.64 -5.21 -25.74
C ALA A 115 -14.30 -3.80 -26.25
N ALA A 116 -13.23 -3.18 -25.75
CA ALA A 116 -12.85 -1.81 -26.12
C ALA A 116 -12.38 -1.73 -27.57
N LYS A 117 -12.96 -0.81 -28.35
CA LYS A 117 -12.73 -0.73 -29.81
C LYS A 117 -11.82 0.40 -30.25
N MET A 118 -11.75 1.49 -29.50
CA MET A 118 -11.02 2.69 -29.91
C MET A 118 -10.41 3.42 -28.72
N ALA A 119 -9.20 3.93 -28.93
CA ALA A 119 -8.63 4.93 -28.04
C ALA A 119 -9.42 6.25 -28.14
N LEU A 120 -9.51 6.98 -27.05
CA LEU A 120 -10.07 8.33 -27.05
C LEU A 120 -9.21 9.24 -27.94
N PRO A 121 -9.80 10.16 -28.73
CA PRO A 121 -9.03 11.15 -29.45
C PRO A 121 -8.23 12.05 -28.49
N SER A 122 -7.16 12.66 -29.00
CA SER A 122 -6.40 13.62 -28.20
C SER A 122 -7.27 14.78 -27.74
N GLY A 123 -7.20 15.16 -26.49
CA GLY A 123 -8.03 16.20 -25.91
C GLY A 123 -7.85 16.37 -24.39
N ALA A 124 -8.58 17.30 -23.82
CA ALA A 124 -8.68 17.47 -22.38
C ALA A 124 -9.90 16.71 -21.85
N TYR A 125 -9.69 15.89 -20.83
CA TYR A 125 -10.72 15.03 -20.25
C TYR A 125 -10.80 15.24 -18.75
N ARG A 126 -12.01 15.11 -18.22
CA ARG A 126 -12.20 14.95 -16.77
C ARG A 126 -11.93 13.50 -16.41
N LEU A 127 -10.99 13.27 -15.49
CA LEU A 127 -10.61 11.94 -15.02
C LEU A 127 -11.16 11.70 -13.62
N ILE A 128 -11.58 10.47 -13.36
CA ILE A 128 -11.81 9.93 -12.02
C ILE A 128 -10.74 8.88 -11.81
N LEU A 129 -9.88 9.10 -10.81
CA LEU A 129 -8.85 8.16 -10.40
C LEU A 129 -9.28 7.49 -9.10
N SER A 130 -9.15 6.17 -9.04
CA SER A 130 -9.45 5.36 -7.85
C SER A 130 -8.35 4.33 -7.61
N ASP A 131 -8.39 3.73 -6.44
CA ASP A 131 -7.54 2.61 -6.07
C ASP A 131 -6.06 2.86 -6.39
N LYS A 132 -5.41 1.93 -7.04
CA LYS A 132 -3.98 1.96 -7.36
C LYS A 132 -3.56 3.21 -8.15
N HIS A 133 -4.40 3.70 -9.04
CA HIS A 133 -4.06 4.89 -9.84
C HIS A 133 -4.06 6.16 -9.00
N LEU A 134 -4.98 6.28 -8.04
CA LEU A 134 -4.97 7.38 -7.07
C LEU A 134 -3.77 7.27 -6.13
N GLU A 135 -3.47 6.06 -5.64
CA GLU A 135 -2.30 5.80 -4.81
C GLU A 135 -1.00 6.19 -5.54
N GLU A 136 -0.85 5.79 -6.81
CA GLU A 136 0.32 6.15 -7.62
C GLU A 136 0.48 7.67 -7.78
N LEU A 137 -0.63 8.41 -8.02
CA LEU A 137 -0.61 9.86 -8.06
C LEU A 137 -0.17 10.46 -6.72
N LEU A 138 -0.73 9.98 -5.61
CA LEU A 138 -0.41 10.49 -4.27
C LEU A 138 1.00 10.07 -3.81
N SER A 139 1.56 8.98 -4.35
CA SER A 139 2.93 8.53 -4.05
C SER A 139 3.99 9.57 -4.45
N TYR A 140 3.69 10.45 -5.40
CA TYR A 140 4.52 11.61 -5.72
C TYR A 140 4.77 12.47 -4.48
N PHE A 141 3.73 12.77 -3.73
CA PHE A 141 3.79 13.62 -2.54
C PHE A 141 4.54 12.92 -1.39
N THR A 142 4.28 11.63 -1.15
CA THR A 142 5.01 10.87 -0.12
C THR A 142 6.49 10.76 -0.45
N SER A 143 6.84 10.49 -1.71
CA SER A 143 8.24 10.47 -2.15
C SER A 143 8.91 11.81 -1.91
N ARG A 144 8.30 12.93 -2.31
CA ARG A 144 8.88 14.26 -2.22
C ARG A 144 9.06 14.77 -0.80
N THR A 145 8.29 14.25 0.18
CA THR A 145 8.46 14.55 1.60
C THR A 145 9.46 13.62 2.30
N SER A 146 10.02 12.64 1.59
CA SER A 146 11.01 11.73 2.16
C SER A 146 12.40 12.36 2.24
N VAL A 147 13.13 12.06 3.30
CA VAL A 147 14.53 12.52 3.48
C VAL A 147 15.46 11.97 2.39
N GLN A 148 15.11 10.81 1.78
CA GLN A 148 15.83 10.23 0.65
C GLN A 148 15.78 11.09 -0.60
N MET A 149 14.73 11.88 -0.78
CA MET A 149 14.59 12.78 -1.92
C MET A 149 15.05 14.21 -1.57
N VAL A 150 14.89 14.62 -0.32
CA VAL A 150 15.25 15.98 0.14
C VAL A 150 16.76 16.13 0.32
N TYR A 151 17.43 15.16 0.96
CA TYR A 151 18.87 15.26 1.24
C TYR A 151 19.73 15.42 -0.02
N PRO A 152 19.57 14.63 -1.08
CA PRO A 152 20.35 14.79 -2.31
C PRO A 152 19.87 15.95 -3.19
N GLY A 153 18.85 16.70 -2.79
CA GLY A 153 18.32 17.83 -3.53
C GLY A 153 17.34 17.46 -4.67
N TYR A 154 16.86 16.22 -4.73
CA TYR A 154 15.84 15.81 -5.71
C TYR A 154 14.45 16.38 -5.39
N SER A 155 14.21 16.70 -4.12
CA SER A 155 13.03 17.46 -3.68
C SER A 155 13.47 18.78 -3.04
N PRO A 156 12.92 19.92 -3.46
CA PRO A 156 13.17 21.20 -2.82
C PRO A 156 12.28 21.44 -1.58
N TRP A 157 11.44 20.47 -1.22
CA TRP A 157 10.43 20.64 -0.18
C TRP A 157 11.05 20.64 1.22
N LYS A 158 10.51 21.47 2.07
CA LYS A 158 10.83 21.57 3.49
C LYS A 158 9.53 21.73 4.29
N VAL A 159 9.58 21.57 5.58
CA VAL A 159 8.44 21.88 6.45
C VAL A 159 8.00 23.32 6.19
N GLY A 160 6.69 23.51 6.00
CA GLY A 160 6.08 24.78 5.61
C GLY A 160 6.00 25.02 4.09
N SER A 161 6.52 24.14 3.23
CA SER A 161 6.33 24.26 1.78
C SER A 161 4.87 24.07 1.41
N ASP A 162 4.32 24.99 0.63
CA ASP A 162 3.06 24.80 -0.08
C ASP A 162 3.31 23.90 -1.31
N VAL A 163 2.59 22.79 -1.41
CA VAL A 163 2.76 21.78 -2.46
C VAL A 163 1.56 21.65 -3.40
N GLN A 164 0.55 22.45 -3.16
CA GLN A 164 -0.70 22.42 -3.91
C GLN A 164 -1.00 23.73 -4.64
N GLY A 165 -0.50 24.84 -4.14
CA GLY A 165 -0.78 26.17 -4.66
C GLY A 165 -2.24 26.62 -4.43
N THR A 166 -2.67 27.62 -5.20
CA THR A 166 -4.05 28.12 -5.10
C THR A 166 -5.02 27.14 -5.72
N LEU A 167 -6.02 26.69 -4.93
CA LEU A 167 -7.10 25.83 -5.41
C LEU A 167 -8.19 26.67 -6.08
N ASP A 168 -8.56 26.28 -7.29
CA ASP A 168 -9.77 26.74 -7.97
C ASP A 168 -10.87 25.65 -7.82
N GLY A 169 -11.36 25.53 -6.58
CA GLY A 169 -12.28 24.47 -6.18
C GLY A 169 -11.56 23.17 -5.79
N GLY A 170 -12.29 22.23 -5.18
CA GLY A 170 -11.76 20.98 -4.67
C GLY A 170 -11.26 21.08 -3.22
N GLU A 171 -10.74 19.97 -2.71
CA GLU A 171 -10.25 19.86 -1.33
C GLU A 171 -8.73 19.93 -1.28
N PRO A 172 -8.16 20.49 -0.20
CA PRO A 172 -6.72 20.48 -0.01
C PRO A 172 -6.19 19.06 0.23
N ILE A 173 -4.95 18.81 -0.21
CA ILE A 173 -4.29 17.54 0.02
C ILE A 173 -4.03 17.35 1.50
N GLN A 174 -4.53 16.22 2.02
CA GLN A 174 -4.25 15.69 3.34
C GLN A 174 -3.57 14.33 3.17
N LEU A 175 -2.39 14.16 3.73
CA LEU A 175 -1.62 12.92 3.56
C LEU A 175 -1.04 12.45 4.87
N THR A 176 -1.44 11.25 5.28
CA THR A 176 -0.95 10.59 6.50
C THR A 176 -0.31 9.25 6.14
N LEU A 177 0.90 9.02 6.63
CA LEU A 177 1.58 7.74 6.55
C LEU A 177 1.14 6.87 7.72
N HIS A 178 0.67 5.65 7.44
CA HIS A 178 0.23 4.70 8.46
C HIS A 178 1.35 3.75 8.87
N ALA A 179 1.50 3.56 10.17
CA ALA A 179 2.45 2.63 10.74
C ALA A 179 1.90 1.20 10.68
N THR A 180 2.47 0.37 9.82
CA THR A 180 2.12 -1.06 9.69
C THR A 180 3.00 -1.98 10.54
N LEU A 181 3.92 -1.41 11.32
CA LEU A 181 4.84 -2.10 12.22
C LEU A 181 5.03 -1.27 13.50
N PRO A 182 5.32 -1.91 14.65
CA PRO A 182 5.54 -1.18 15.90
C PRO A 182 6.87 -0.42 15.94
N PHE A 183 7.85 -0.80 15.11
CA PHE A 183 9.13 -0.12 14.96
C PHE A 183 9.76 -0.41 13.59
N SER A 184 10.63 0.49 13.15
CA SER A 184 11.40 0.34 11.91
C SER A 184 12.56 -0.65 12.06
N ALA A 185 13.21 -1.00 10.94
CA ALA A 185 14.45 -1.81 10.94
C ALA A 185 15.62 -1.19 11.73
N GLU A 186 15.55 0.10 12.05
CA GLU A 186 16.53 0.82 12.87
C GLU A 186 16.11 0.93 14.34
N GLY A 187 14.95 0.36 14.72
CA GLY A 187 14.41 0.44 16.07
C GLY A 187 13.77 1.78 16.41
N ILE A 188 13.34 2.54 15.41
CA ILE A 188 12.57 3.76 15.61
C ILE A 188 11.12 3.35 15.85
N PRO A 189 10.48 3.75 16.97
CA PRO A 189 9.05 3.51 17.18
C PRO A 189 8.23 4.14 16.06
N MET A 190 7.36 3.35 15.43
CA MET A 190 6.52 3.82 14.34
C MET A 190 5.12 4.15 14.86
N GLN A 191 4.55 5.19 14.30
CA GLN A 191 3.18 5.64 14.53
C GLN A 191 2.70 6.39 13.29
N ASP A 192 1.40 6.56 13.14
CA ASP A 192 0.85 7.36 12.05
C ASP A 192 1.40 8.78 12.07
N ARG A 193 1.71 9.31 10.88
CA ARG A 193 2.33 10.62 10.71
C ARG A 193 1.67 11.39 9.56
N THR A 194 1.06 12.51 9.87
CA THR A 194 0.63 13.45 8.84
C THR A 194 1.85 14.16 8.26
N VAL A 195 2.07 14.02 6.97
CA VAL A 195 3.20 14.62 6.25
C VAL A 195 2.79 15.85 5.45
N ILE A 196 1.54 15.89 5.00
CA ILE A 196 0.95 17.06 4.36
C ILE A 196 -0.42 17.32 5.00
N GLU A 197 -0.64 18.56 5.39
CA GLU A 197 -1.90 19.02 5.96
C GLU A 197 -2.31 20.31 5.24
N ASN A 198 -3.53 20.33 4.71
CA ASN A 198 -4.05 21.47 3.95
C ASN A 198 -3.10 21.95 2.85
N GLY A 199 -2.52 21.02 2.08
CA GLY A 199 -1.57 21.32 1.01
C GLY A 199 -0.19 21.80 1.47
N THR A 200 0.10 21.78 2.78
CA THR A 200 1.37 22.24 3.35
C THR A 200 2.15 21.08 3.94
N VAL A 201 3.45 21.02 3.69
CA VAL A 201 4.35 20.01 4.28
C VAL A 201 4.50 20.26 5.78
N CYS A 202 4.08 19.30 6.60
CA CYS A 202 4.18 19.35 8.07
C CYS A 202 5.40 18.61 8.60
N LEU A 203 5.85 17.56 7.89
CA LEU A 203 6.88 16.65 8.33
C LEU A 203 7.67 16.11 7.14
N LEU A 204 9.00 16.01 7.30
CA LEU A 204 9.84 15.16 6.45
C LEU A 204 10.01 13.80 7.14
N HIS A 205 9.87 12.72 6.39
CA HIS A 205 9.92 11.38 6.93
C HIS A 205 11.09 10.55 6.39
N GLY A 206 11.61 9.62 7.19
CA GLY A 206 12.64 8.71 6.72
C GLY A 206 13.53 8.12 7.82
N ASP A 207 14.65 7.52 7.37
CA ASP A 207 15.63 6.83 8.18
C ASP A 207 16.41 7.76 9.13
N ALA A 208 17.09 7.17 10.11
CA ALA A 208 17.84 7.91 11.12
C ALA A 208 19.02 8.67 10.52
N ARG A 209 19.72 8.09 9.53
CA ARG A 209 20.94 8.65 8.96
C ARG A 209 20.67 9.94 8.20
N LEU A 210 19.79 9.90 7.20
CA LEU A 210 19.49 11.07 6.38
C LEU A 210 18.70 12.13 7.14
N SER A 211 17.83 11.72 8.07
CA SER A 211 17.16 12.64 8.99
C SER A 211 18.18 13.42 9.84
N SER A 212 19.21 12.74 10.36
CA SER A 212 20.28 13.38 11.13
C SER A 212 21.07 14.40 10.28
N TYR A 213 21.38 14.09 9.02
CA TYR A 213 22.07 15.03 8.13
C TYR A 213 21.25 16.27 7.80
N LEU A 214 19.93 16.14 7.75
CA LEU A 214 18.99 17.25 7.55
C LEU A 214 18.63 17.99 8.84
N GLY A 215 19.01 17.47 10.02
CA GLY A 215 18.64 18.06 11.30
C GLY A 215 17.16 17.90 11.63
N VAL A 216 16.48 16.88 11.10
CA VAL A 216 15.05 16.62 11.35
C VAL A 216 14.87 15.33 12.17
N PRO A 217 13.75 15.16 12.89
CA PRO A 217 13.47 13.92 13.61
C PRO A 217 13.34 12.72 12.66
N ALA A 218 13.98 11.61 13.02
CA ALA A 218 13.80 10.35 12.31
C ALA A 218 12.43 9.75 12.64
N THR A 219 11.71 9.28 11.63
CA THR A 219 10.35 8.73 11.77
C THR A 219 10.29 7.23 11.48
N GLY A 220 11.37 6.66 10.97
CA GLY A 220 11.38 5.34 10.34
C GLY A 220 10.94 5.41 8.88
N THR A 221 11.14 4.32 8.17
CA THR A 221 10.77 4.19 6.77
C THR A 221 9.38 3.56 6.67
N TYR A 222 8.42 4.31 6.16
CA TYR A 222 7.10 3.82 5.83
C TYR A 222 7.17 3.10 4.47
N ARG A 223 6.52 1.97 4.37
CA ARG A 223 6.26 1.33 3.09
C ARG A 223 5.10 2.08 2.44
N ALA A 224 5.06 2.05 1.09
CA ALA A 224 4.02 2.72 0.32
C ALA A 224 2.62 2.46 0.93
N MET A 225 1.75 3.46 0.81
CA MET A 225 0.37 3.41 1.30
C MET A 225 -0.30 2.11 0.86
N GLN A 226 -0.96 1.47 1.79
CA GLN A 226 -1.91 0.39 1.52
C GLN A 226 -3.33 0.95 1.61
#